data_bb7a086f68d259aa1df1a2c7df6fee8b
#
_entry.id   bb7a086f68d259aa1df1a2c7df6fee8b
#
_cell.length_a   1.000
_cell.length_b   1.000
_cell.length_c   1.000
_cell.angle_alpha   90.00
_cell.angle_beta   90.00
_cell.angle_gamma   90.00
#
_symmetry.space_group_name_H-M   'P 1'
#
loop_
_entity.id
_entity.type
_entity.pdbx_description
1 polymer ?
#
loop_
_entity_poly.entity_id
_entity_poly.type
_entity_poly.pdbx_seq_one_letter_code
_entity_poly.pdbx_strand_id
1 'polypeptide(L)'
;MTIEYEDVTDVLRRVRLSGRLDGPGTQAISIKFTGLSATQAKRVVVDLTEITFLGSVGIRELITNAKALQQRTGKMVIFVGNNAMVAKTLETTGIDALIPLFTDLDEADKGAMS
;
A
#
# COMPACT_ATOMS: atom_id res chain seq x y z
N MET A 1 4.62 -9.41 -11.55
CA MET A 1 4.41 -8.67 -10.29
C MET A 1 5.74 -8.51 -9.55
N THR A 2 6.12 -7.30 -9.24
CA THR A 2 7.35 -7.04 -8.50
C THR A 2 7.05 -6.22 -7.25
N ILE A 3 7.94 -6.33 -6.25
CA ILE A 3 7.85 -5.57 -5.01
C ILE A 3 9.25 -5.07 -4.65
N GLU A 4 9.33 -3.76 -4.37
CA GLU A 4 10.57 -3.10 -3.96
C GLU A 4 10.27 -2.24 -2.75
N TYR A 5 11.29 -1.91 -1.95
CA TYR A 5 11.07 -1.03 -0.80
C TYR A 5 12.28 -0.15 -0.55
N GLU A 6 12.02 0.94 0.17
CA GLU A 6 13.03 1.90 0.60
C GLU A 6 12.70 2.35 2.03
N ASP A 7 13.66 2.26 2.93
CA ASP A 7 13.51 2.86 4.26
C ASP A 7 13.96 4.31 4.19
N VAL A 8 13.00 5.21 4.20
CA VAL A 8 13.25 6.66 4.13
C VAL A 8 13.85 7.13 5.44
N THR A 9 13.31 6.64 6.56
CA THR A 9 13.83 6.85 7.92
C THR A 9 13.71 5.53 8.68
N ASP A 10 14.10 5.53 9.95
CA ASP A 10 13.97 4.35 10.81
C ASP A 10 12.52 3.90 10.97
N VAL A 11 11.56 4.82 10.81
CA VAL A 11 10.14 4.54 11.02
C VAL A 11 9.30 4.63 9.76
N LEU A 12 9.78 5.29 8.69
CA LEU A 12 9.04 5.49 7.44
C LEU A 12 9.60 4.60 6.34
N ARG A 13 8.76 3.73 5.80
CA ARG A 13 9.10 2.81 4.71
C ARG A 13 8.16 3.04 3.53
N ARG A 14 8.72 3.11 2.32
CA ARG A 14 7.94 3.08 1.08
C ARG A 14 8.04 1.69 0.47
N VAL A 15 6.90 1.13 0.08
CA VAL A 15 6.84 -0.18 -0.59
C VAL A 15 6.18 0.04 -1.93
N ARG A 16 6.88 -0.27 -3.02
CA ARG A 16 6.34 -0.15 -4.38
C ARG A 16 5.96 -1.51 -4.92
N LEU A 17 4.73 -1.60 -5.39
CA LEU A 17 4.21 -2.77 -6.09
C LEU A 17 4.04 -2.42 -7.57
N SER A 18 4.46 -3.33 -8.47
CA SER A 18 4.38 -3.10 -9.91
C SER A 18 3.76 -4.30 -10.60
N GLY A 19 2.90 -4.03 -11.58
CA GLY A 19 2.25 -5.06 -12.39
C GLY A 19 0.79 -5.27 -12.02
N ARG A 20 0.32 -6.51 -12.10
CA ARG A 20 -1.08 -6.86 -11.90
C ARG A 20 -1.31 -7.40 -10.49
N LEU A 21 -2.12 -6.71 -9.70
CA LEU A 21 -2.57 -7.20 -8.39
C LEU A 21 -3.87 -7.99 -8.57
N ASP A 22 -3.78 -9.08 -9.34
CA ASP A 22 -4.81 -10.10 -9.48
C ASP A 22 -4.50 -11.26 -8.51
N GLY A 23 -5.20 -12.39 -8.65
CA GLY A 23 -4.97 -13.54 -7.79
C GLY A 23 -3.51 -14.02 -7.79
N PRO A 24 -2.95 -14.40 -8.96
CA PRO A 24 -1.56 -14.84 -9.03
C PRO A 24 -0.55 -13.76 -8.63
N GLY A 25 -0.77 -12.51 -9.04
CA GLY A 25 0.13 -11.41 -8.70
C GLY A 25 0.18 -11.15 -7.20
N THR A 26 -0.97 -11.12 -6.56
CA THR A 26 -1.07 -10.93 -5.10
C THR A 26 -0.38 -12.08 -4.36
N GLN A 27 -0.63 -13.33 -4.79
CA GLN A 27 0.00 -14.48 -4.19
C GLN A 27 1.53 -14.43 -4.31
N ALA A 28 2.03 -13.95 -5.44
CA ALA A 28 3.47 -13.89 -5.70
C ALA A 28 4.20 -12.95 -4.72
N ILE A 29 3.53 -11.87 -4.24
CA ILE A 29 4.18 -10.87 -3.38
C ILE A 29 3.71 -10.91 -1.93
N SER A 30 2.72 -11.72 -1.60
CA SER A 30 2.03 -11.65 -0.31
C SER A 30 2.96 -11.83 0.88
N ILE A 31 3.84 -12.83 0.86
CA ILE A 31 4.76 -13.10 1.97
C ILE A 31 5.70 -11.91 2.18
N LYS A 32 6.31 -11.42 1.11
CA LYS A 32 7.24 -10.30 1.21
C LYS A 32 6.53 -9.01 1.61
N PHE A 33 5.35 -8.76 1.05
CA PHE A 33 4.56 -7.58 1.39
C PHE A 33 4.16 -7.60 2.87
N THR A 34 3.68 -8.73 3.36
CA THR A 34 3.34 -8.88 4.77
C THR A 34 4.58 -8.66 5.66
N GLY A 35 5.72 -9.24 5.28
CA GLY A 35 6.96 -9.05 6.01
C GLY A 35 7.40 -7.60 6.08
N LEU A 36 7.22 -6.84 4.99
CA LEU A 36 7.61 -5.42 4.94
C LEU A 36 6.60 -4.51 5.65
N SER A 37 5.31 -4.88 5.68
CA SER A 37 4.24 -4.00 6.11
C SER A 37 3.67 -4.36 7.48
N ALA A 38 3.49 -5.64 7.78
CA ALA A 38 2.65 -6.08 8.91
C ALA A 38 3.43 -6.62 10.10
N THR A 39 4.74 -6.87 9.96
CA THR A 39 5.53 -7.51 11.02
C THR A 39 6.32 -6.53 11.87
N GLN A 40 6.33 -5.25 11.52
CA GLN A 40 7.07 -4.21 12.23
C GLN A 40 6.17 -3.00 12.46
N ALA A 41 6.41 -2.27 13.55
CA ALA A 41 5.65 -1.05 13.86
C ALA A 41 6.18 0.13 13.03
N LYS A 42 6.02 0.05 11.69
CA LYS A 42 6.48 1.07 10.75
C LYS A 42 5.34 1.94 10.25
N ARG A 43 5.71 3.09 9.72
CA ARG A 43 4.82 3.94 8.92
C ARG A 43 5.10 3.57 7.46
N VAL A 44 4.08 3.11 6.75
CA VAL A 44 4.26 2.52 5.41
C VAL A 44 3.48 3.29 4.37
N VAL A 45 4.18 3.77 3.34
CA VAL A 45 3.58 4.31 2.13
C VAL A 45 3.62 3.21 1.08
N VAL A 46 2.44 2.75 0.65
CA VAL A 46 2.34 1.76 -0.43
C VAL A 46 2.18 2.50 -1.75
N ASP A 47 3.19 2.41 -2.60
CA ASP A 47 3.23 3.08 -3.90
C ASP A 47 2.62 2.15 -4.95
N LEU A 48 1.46 2.54 -5.47
CA LEU A 48 0.71 1.81 -6.49
C LEU A 48 0.75 2.49 -7.85
N THR A 49 1.70 3.41 -8.07
CA THR A 49 1.79 4.16 -9.33
C THR A 49 2.04 3.25 -10.54
N GLU A 50 2.70 2.11 -10.34
CA GLU A 50 3.07 1.17 -11.41
C GLU A 50 2.12 -0.04 -11.49
N ILE A 51 1.01 -0.01 -10.77
CA ILE A 51 0.00 -1.07 -10.85
C ILE A 51 -0.81 -0.89 -12.14
N THR A 52 -0.95 -1.98 -12.90
CA THR A 52 -1.67 -1.98 -14.17
C THR A 52 -3.07 -2.60 -14.07
N PHE A 53 -3.33 -3.33 -12.98
CA PHE A 53 -4.64 -3.91 -12.68
C PHE A 53 -4.74 -4.15 -11.18
N LEU A 54 -5.89 -3.81 -10.60
CA LEU A 54 -6.14 -3.99 -9.17
C LEU A 54 -7.47 -4.72 -9.00
N GLY A 55 -7.40 -5.98 -8.59
CA GLY A 55 -8.56 -6.82 -8.33
C GLY A 55 -8.91 -6.89 -6.85
N SER A 56 -10.04 -7.54 -6.55
CA SER A 56 -10.54 -7.66 -5.17
C SER A 56 -9.57 -8.38 -4.23
N VAL A 57 -8.80 -9.34 -4.76
CA VAL A 57 -7.81 -10.07 -3.96
C VAL A 57 -6.68 -9.13 -3.52
N GLY A 58 -6.23 -8.26 -4.42
CA GLY A 58 -5.21 -7.26 -4.10
C GLY A 58 -5.71 -6.24 -3.09
N ILE A 59 -6.96 -5.79 -3.23
CA ILE A 59 -7.57 -4.86 -2.28
C ILE A 59 -7.65 -5.50 -0.89
N ARG A 60 -8.06 -6.75 -0.82
CA ARG A 60 -8.13 -7.49 0.45
C ARG A 60 -6.75 -7.61 1.10
N GLU A 61 -5.73 -7.85 0.29
CA GLU A 61 -4.34 -7.92 0.79
C GLU A 61 -3.92 -6.60 1.43
N LEU A 62 -4.22 -5.48 0.79
CA LEU A 62 -3.93 -4.14 1.33
C LEU A 62 -4.65 -3.93 2.67
N ILE A 63 -5.92 -4.26 2.74
CA ILE A 63 -6.72 -4.09 3.96
C ILE A 63 -6.19 -4.96 5.10
N THR A 64 -5.89 -6.23 4.81
CA THR A 64 -5.38 -7.17 5.81
C THR A 64 -4.07 -6.66 6.43
N ASN A 65 -3.16 -6.19 5.58
CA ASN A 65 -1.86 -5.69 6.06
C ASN A 65 -2.00 -4.35 6.79
N ALA A 66 -2.91 -3.48 6.34
CA ALA A 66 -3.16 -2.21 7.03
C ALA A 66 -3.70 -2.44 8.44
N LYS A 67 -4.64 -3.37 8.60
CA LYS A 67 -5.20 -3.70 9.91
C LYS A 67 -4.15 -4.29 10.84
N ALA A 68 -3.34 -5.22 10.33
CA ALA A 68 -2.25 -5.82 11.12
C ALA A 68 -1.24 -4.77 11.57
N LEU A 69 -0.92 -3.82 10.69
CA LEU A 69 0.00 -2.75 11.00
C LEU A 69 -0.56 -1.81 12.07
N GLN A 70 -1.85 -1.49 12.02
CA GLN A 70 -2.51 -0.68 13.04
C GLN A 70 -2.45 -1.33 14.42
N GLN A 71 -2.60 -2.65 14.49
CA GLN A 71 -2.49 -3.40 15.75
C GLN A 71 -1.10 -3.32 16.36
N ARG A 72 -0.08 -3.01 15.56
CA ARG A 72 1.31 -2.84 16.00
C ARG A 72 1.68 -1.37 16.16
N THR A 73 0.69 -0.46 16.24
CA THR A 73 0.86 0.99 16.34
C THR A 73 1.55 1.62 15.11
N GLY A 74 1.57 0.91 14.00
CA GLY A 74 2.00 1.44 12.71
C GLY A 74 0.86 2.08 11.95
N LYS A 75 1.13 2.50 10.73
CA LYS A 75 0.13 3.11 9.85
C LYS A 75 0.46 2.84 8.40
N MET A 76 -0.56 2.58 7.59
CA MET A 76 -0.43 2.45 6.16
C MET A 76 -1.19 3.56 5.46
N VAL A 77 -0.56 4.18 4.45
CA VAL A 77 -1.23 5.06 3.50
C VAL A 77 -0.92 4.57 2.09
N ILE A 78 -1.71 4.97 1.11
CA ILE A 78 -1.53 4.59 -0.29
C ILE A 78 -1.19 5.83 -1.10
N PHE A 79 -0.15 5.72 -1.93
CA PHE A 79 0.24 6.74 -2.90
C PHE A 79 -0.11 6.23 -4.30
N VAL A 80 -0.96 6.97 -5.02
CA VAL A 80 -1.41 6.58 -6.37
C VAL A 80 -0.82 7.46 -7.46
N GLY A 81 -0.27 8.63 -7.12
CA GLY A 81 0.30 9.55 -8.10
C GLY A 81 -0.71 9.89 -9.20
N ASN A 82 -0.32 9.68 -10.45
CA ASN A 82 -1.17 9.93 -11.61
C ASN A 82 -1.91 8.67 -12.09
N ASN A 83 -1.93 7.60 -11.30
CA ASN A 83 -2.59 6.36 -11.68
C ASN A 83 -4.10 6.46 -11.43
N ALA A 84 -4.82 7.06 -12.38
CA ALA A 84 -6.24 7.34 -12.26
C ALA A 84 -7.09 6.07 -12.14
N MET A 85 -6.69 4.99 -12.81
CA MET A 85 -7.42 3.72 -12.76
C MET A 85 -7.40 3.14 -11.34
N VAL A 86 -6.23 3.11 -10.70
CA VAL A 86 -6.09 2.61 -9.34
C VAL A 86 -6.84 3.50 -8.36
N ALA A 87 -6.68 4.83 -8.49
CA ALA A 87 -7.38 5.77 -7.62
C ALA A 87 -8.90 5.57 -7.67
N LYS A 88 -9.45 5.45 -8.88
CA LYS A 88 -10.89 5.24 -9.08
C LYS A 88 -11.35 3.91 -8.49
N THR A 89 -10.59 2.84 -8.70
CA THR A 89 -10.92 1.52 -8.17
C THR A 89 -10.97 1.56 -6.65
N LEU A 90 -9.98 2.18 -6.02
CA LEU A 90 -9.92 2.28 -4.55
C LEU A 90 -11.07 3.14 -4.01
N GLU A 91 -11.36 4.27 -4.64
CA GLU A 91 -12.47 5.12 -4.22
C GLU A 91 -13.82 4.40 -4.34
N THR A 92 -14.02 3.66 -5.43
CA THR A 92 -15.26 2.91 -5.67
C THR A 92 -15.49 1.84 -4.58
N THR A 93 -14.41 1.22 -4.09
CA THR A 93 -14.52 0.19 -3.03
C THR A 93 -14.66 0.78 -1.63
N GLY A 94 -14.46 2.10 -1.47
CA GLY A 94 -14.53 2.75 -0.18
C GLY A 94 -13.33 2.51 0.72
N ILE A 95 -12.24 1.97 0.20
CA ILE A 95 -11.03 1.67 0.97
C ILE A 95 -10.41 2.94 1.56
N ASP A 96 -10.64 4.09 0.94
CA ASP A 96 -10.13 5.38 1.39
C ASP A 96 -10.69 5.81 2.76
N ALA A 97 -11.80 5.22 3.20
CA ALA A 97 -12.28 5.40 4.56
C ALA A 97 -11.41 4.66 5.59
N LEU A 98 -10.67 3.65 5.17
CA LEU A 98 -9.81 2.83 6.05
C LEU A 98 -8.33 3.17 5.87
N ILE A 99 -7.88 3.38 4.62
CA ILE A 99 -6.49 3.66 4.27
C ILE A 99 -6.46 4.96 3.48
N PRO A 100 -5.83 6.03 4.00
CA PRO A 100 -5.78 7.31 3.28
C PRO A 100 -5.07 7.19 1.93
N LEU A 101 -5.61 7.86 0.91
CA LEU A 101 -5.07 7.91 -0.44
C LEU A 101 -4.42 9.27 -0.71
N PHE A 102 -3.29 9.27 -1.39
CA PHE A 102 -2.57 10.49 -1.74
C PHE A 102 -2.13 10.46 -3.20
N THR A 103 -2.16 11.63 -3.84
CA THR A 103 -1.66 11.80 -5.22
C THR A 103 -0.28 12.43 -5.24
N ASP A 104 0.17 12.98 -4.13
CA ASP A 104 1.48 13.61 -3.97
C ASP A 104 2.31 12.81 -2.96
N LEU A 105 3.56 12.52 -3.32
CA LEU A 105 4.41 11.66 -2.49
C LEU A 105 4.77 12.31 -1.16
N ASP A 106 5.07 13.62 -1.16
CA ASP A 106 5.39 14.32 0.09
C ASP A 106 4.20 14.32 1.04
N GLU A 107 3.00 14.51 0.51
CA GLU A 107 1.78 14.45 1.31
C GLU A 107 1.50 13.04 1.84
N ALA A 108 1.83 12.01 1.04
CA ALA A 108 1.71 10.62 1.49
C ALA A 108 2.66 10.34 2.66
N ASP A 109 3.91 10.80 2.57
CA ASP A 109 4.88 10.65 3.66
C ASP A 109 4.40 11.33 4.93
N LYS A 110 3.90 12.57 4.81
CA LYS A 110 3.34 13.31 5.95
C LYS A 110 2.12 12.60 6.54
N GLY A 111 1.24 12.09 5.67
CA GLY A 111 0.07 11.33 6.09
C GLY A 111 0.43 10.08 6.85
N ALA A 112 1.48 9.37 6.43
CA ALA A 112 1.95 8.18 7.13
C ALA A 112 2.50 8.51 8.53
N MET A 113 3.10 9.69 8.67
CA MET A 113 3.74 10.10 9.93
C MET A 113 2.77 10.78 10.90
N SER A 114 1.59 11.14 10.44
CA SER A 114 0.62 11.88 11.28
C SER A 114 -0.14 10.99 12.27
#